data_e0954083095a6b4ffa9faaf5ce156cc0
#
_entry.id   e0954083095a6b4ffa9faaf5ce156cc0
#
_cell.length_a   1.000
_cell.length_b   1.000
_cell.length_c   1.000
_cell.angle_alpha   90.00
_cell.angle_beta   90.00
_cell.angle_gamma   90.00
#
_symmetry.space_group_name_H-M   'P 1'
#
loop_
_entity.id
_entity.type
_entity.pdbx_description
1 polymer ?
#
loop_
_entity_poly.entity_id
_entity_poly.type
_entity_poly.pdbx_seq_one_letter_code
_entity_poly.pdbx_strand_id
1 'polypeptide(L)'
;MSLARVGPRQLGKGEQVSTPAAGNTLSTDFDLMRSVAGVIETRNEEIRTTLQAFIGRMSNVPPSVWGGAAAARFKDVVHRWNAESMKLHHALHGIAETIRYNEAALREAADNHAHHIGTAGENL
;
A
#
# COMPACT_ATOMS: atom_id res chain seq x y z
N MET A 1 3.16 13.27 -21.85
CA MET A 1 3.68 12.77 -21.82
C MET A 1 4.29 12.29 -21.84
N SER A 2 4.22 12.28 -21.66
CA SER A 2 4.82 11.55 -21.71
C SER A 2 5.13 10.98 -21.40
N LEU A 3 4.97 10.85 -21.21
CA LEU A 3 5.49 10.07 -20.99
C LEU A 3 6.17 9.73 -21.24
N ALA A 4 6.18 9.82 -21.23
CA ALA A 4 7.03 9.30 -21.52
C ALA A 4 7.60 9.16 -21.55
N ARG A 5 7.53 9.29 -21.34
CA ARG A 5 8.34 8.90 -21.50
C ARG A 5 8.82 8.61 -21.47
N VAL A 6 8.56 8.65 -21.27
CA VAL A 6 9.32 8.03 -21.40
C VAL A 6 10.05 7.78 -21.54
N GLY A 7 9.87 7.79 -21.62
CA GLY A 7 10.70 7.23 -21.81
C GLY A 7 11.31 6.86 -21.88
N PRO A 8 11.59 6.61 -21.82
CA PRO A 8 12.36 5.91 -21.94
C PRO A 8 12.74 5.29 -22.05
N ARG A 9 12.44 5.01 -22.16
CA ARG A 9 12.92 4.19 -22.30
C ARG A 9 13.50 3.79 -22.97
N GLN A 10 13.47 3.80 -23.08
CA GLN A 10 14.11 3.27 -23.61
C GLN A 10 14.85 2.93 -23.88
N LEU A 11 14.84 2.75 -23.92
CA LEU A 11 15.71 2.16 -24.09
C LEU A 11 16.39 1.63 -24.51
N GLY A 12 16.33 1.44 -24.89
CA GLY A 12 16.96 0.75 -25.06
C GLY A 12 17.58 0.33 -25.19
N LYS A 13 17.68 0.08 -25.05
CA LYS A 13 18.48 -0.40 -24.86
C LYS A 13 19.12 -1.21 -24.58
N GLY A 14 18.92 -1.55 -24.48
CA GLY A 14 19.37 -2.33 -24.08
C GLY A 14 19.98 -2.68 -23.75
N GLU A 15 20.10 -2.63 -23.51
CA GLU A 15 20.61 -2.92 -23.04
C GLU A 15 21.12 -3.23 -22.36
N GLN A 16 21.26 -3.22 -22.17
CA GLN A 16 21.88 -3.49 -21.38
C GLN A 16 22.20 -3.99 -20.34
N VAL A 17 22.26 -4.55 -20.39
CA VAL A 17 22.04 -4.89 -19.01
C VAL A 17 23.25 -5.53 -18.41
N SER A 18 24.01 -4.72 -17.73
CA SER A 18 25.13 -5.22 -16.94
C SER A 18 24.61 -5.66 -15.57
N THR A 19 25.37 -6.51 -14.86
CA THR A 19 25.00 -6.99 -13.53
C THR A 19 24.73 -5.87 -12.52
N PRO A 20 25.57 -4.79 -12.45
CA PRO A 20 25.26 -3.69 -11.52
C PRO A 20 23.94 -3.00 -11.83
N ALA A 21 23.58 -2.84 -13.09
CA ALA A 21 22.29 -2.24 -13.46
C ALA A 21 21.13 -3.12 -13.00
N ALA A 22 21.25 -4.44 -13.16
CA ALA A 22 20.23 -5.37 -12.72
C ALA A 22 20.07 -5.33 -11.20
N GLY A 23 21.20 -5.27 -10.46
CA GLY A 23 21.15 -5.17 -9.00
C GLY A 23 20.49 -3.89 -8.52
N ASN A 24 20.81 -2.75 -9.18
CA ASN A 24 20.20 -1.47 -8.84
C ASN A 24 18.71 -1.45 -9.11
N THR A 25 18.28 -2.07 -10.22
CA THR A 25 16.86 -2.16 -10.56
C THR A 25 16.11 -2.94 -9.51
N LEU A 26 16.65 -4.07 -9.07
CA LEU A 26 16.01 -4.90 -8.07
C LEU A 26 15.91 -4.17 -6.73
N SER A 27 16.96 -3.48 -6.31
CA SER A 27 16.95 -2.69 -5.10
C SER A 27 15.92 -1.57 -5.17
N THR A 28 15.80 -0.92 -6.34
CA THR A 28 14.81 0.13 -6.56
C THR A 28 13.40 -0.43 -6.46
N ASP A 29 13.17 -1.64 -6.99
CA ASP A 29 11.86 -2.27 -6.92
C ASP A 29 11.48 -2.61 -5.49
N PHE A 30 12.42 -3.07 -4.67
CA PHE A 30 12.17 -3.33 -3.25
C PHE A 30 11.84 -2.04 -2.51
N ASP A 31 12.57 -0.96 -2.80
CA ASP A 31 12.30 0.34 -2.19
C ASP A 31 10.94 0.86 -2.62
N LEU A 32 10.54 0.62 -3.87
CA LEU A 32 9.23 1.00 -4.36
C LEU A 32 8.13 0.22 -3.62
N MET A 33 8.32 -1.08 -3.40
CA MET A 33 7.35 -1.87 -2.64
C MET A 33 7.16 -1.31 -1.24
N ARG A 34 8.26 -0.96 -0.57
CA ARG A 34 8.18 -0.35 0.76
C ARG A 34 7.47 0.98 0.72
N SER A 35 7.75 1.79 -0.29
CA SER A 35 7.12 3.09 -0.46
C SER A 35 5.62 2.95 -0.67
N VAL A 36 5.21 1.99 -1.52
CA VAL A 36 3.80 1.72 -1.76
C VAL A 36 3.09 1.31 -0.47
N ALA A 37 3.71 0.42 0.31
CA ALA A 37 3.13 0.01 1.59
C ALA A 37 2.97 1.21 2.52
N GLY A 38 3.96 2.10 2.57
CA GLY A 38 3.88 3.32 3.38
C GLY A 38 2.77 4.25 2.93
N VAL A 39 2.59 4.41 1.62
CA VAL A 39 1.51 5.23 1.07
C VAL A 39 0.15 4.64 1.43
N ILE A 40 0.01 3.31 1.32
CA ILE A 40 -1.24 2.63 1.68
C ILE A 40 -1.58 2.90 3.14
N GLU A 41 -0.60 2.78 4.05
CA GLU A 41 -0.82 3.03 5.46
C GLU A 41 -1.22 4.49 5.73
N THR A 42 -0.53 5.43 5.10
CA THR A 42 -0.83 6.86 5.27
C THR A 42 -2.25 7.17 4.77
N ARG A 43 -2.60 6.69 3.58
CA ARG A 43 -3.94 6.91 3.02
C ARG A 43 -5.00 6.23 3.86
N ASN A 44 -4.69 5.04 4.38
CA ASN A 44 -5.59 4.31 5.25
C ASN A 44 -5.94 5.13 6.49
N GLU A 45 -4.94 5.74 7.13
CA GLU A 45 -5.17 6.59 8.29
C GLU A 45 -5.96 7.85 7.93
N GLU A 46 -5.69 8.45 6.79
CA GLU A 46 -6.42 9.62 6.32
C GLU A 46 -7.89 9.29 6.08
N ILE A 47 -8.14 8.16 5.41
CA ILE A 47 -9.51 7.70 5.13
C ILE A 47 -10.24 7.43 6.45
N ARG A 48 -9.58 6.72 7.36
CA ARG A 48 -10.15 6.40 8.66
C ARG A 48 -10.53 7.66 9.42
N THR A 49 -9.61 8.63 9.49
CA THR A 49 -9.85 9.89 10.20
C THR A 49 -11.02 10.65 9.57
N THR A 50 -11.06 10.72 8.24
CA THR A 50 -12.13 11.42 7.53
C THR A 50 -13.48 10.75 7.78
N LEU A 51 -13.54 9.43 7.70
CA LEU A 51 -14.78 8.68 7.93
C LEU A 51 -15.25 8.79 9.38
N GLN A 52 -14.32 8.72 10.34
CA GLN A 52 -14.68 8.86 11.74
C GLN A 52 -15.23 10.25 12.04
N ALA A 53 -14.64 11.28 11.47
CA ALA A 53 -15.14 12.64 11.62
C ALA A 53 -16.53 12.80 11.03
N PHE A 54 -16.76 12.22 9.85
CA PHE A 54 -18.08 12.25 9.20
C PHE A 54 -19.13 11.52 10.05
N ILE A 55 -18.79 10.31 10.50
CA ILE A 55 -19.69 9.49 11.32
C ILE A 55 -20.01 10.21 12.63
N GLY A 56 -19.00 10.85 13.23
CA GLY A 56 -19.21 11.64 14.45
C GLY A 56 -20.18 12.78 14.24
N ARG A 57 -20.01 13.53 13.15
CA ARG A 57 -20.92 14.63 12.83
C ARG A 57 -22.34 14.12 12.60
N MET A 58 -22.47 13.02 11.87
CA MET A 58 -23.80 12.45 11.58
C MET A 58 -24.47 11.91 12.85
N SER A 59 -23.69 11.32 13.74
CA SER A 59 -24.20 10.76 15.00
C SER A 59 -24.68 11.85 15.94
N ASN A 60 -24.20 13.08 15.79
CA ASN A 60 -24.56 14.20 16.67
C ASN A 60 -25.74 15.01 16.15
N VAL A 61 -26.33 14.63 15.02
CA VAL A 61 -27.54 15.29 14.53
C VAL A 61 -28.68 14.95 15.47
N PRO A 62 -29.41 15.95 16.03
CA PRO A 62 -30.49 15.66 16.98
C PRO A 62 -31.60 14.86 16.31
N PRO A 63 -32.20 13.88 17.03
CA PRO A 63 -33.28 13.10 16.49
C PRO A 63 -34.48 13.94 16.04
N SER A 64 -34.66 15.12 16.65
CA SER A 64 -35.74 16.03 16.29
C SER A 64 -35.66 16.55 14.86
N VAL A 65 -34.43 16.53 14.27
CA VAL A 65 -34.24 16.97 12.89
C VAL A 65 -34.82 15.97 11.91
N TRP A 66 -34.72 14.68 12.23
CA TRP A 66 -35.08 13.59 11.31
C TRP A 66 -36.50 13.08 11.52
N GLY A 67 -37.04 13.24 12.73
CA GLY A 67 -38.24 12.50 13.11
C GLY A 67 -37.89 11.08 13.56
N GLY A 68 -38.80 10.46 14.33
CA GLY A 68 -38.51 9.22 15.06
C GLY A 68 -38.02 8.05 14.20
N ALA A 69 -38.82 7.66 13.20
CA ALA A 69 -38.52 6.49 12.38
C ALA A 69 -37.30 6.74 11.50
N ALA A 70 -37.18 7.95 10.94
CA ALA A 70 -36.04 8.31 10.11
C ALA A 70 -34.75 8.35 10.93
N ALA A 71 -34.84 8.86 12.17
CA ALA A 71 -33.69 8.91 13.06
C ALA A 71 -33.17 7.51 13.38
N ALA A 72 -34.05 6.56 13.64
CA ALA A 72 -33.68 5.18 13.93
C ALA A 72 -32.98 4.53 12.74
N ARG A 73 -33.52 4.71 11.54
CA ARG A 73 -32.91 4.17 10.32
C ARG A 73 -31.56 4.79 10.03
N PHE A 74 -31.45 6.09 10.25
CA PHE A 74 -30.21 6.80 10.05
C PHE A 74 -29.13 6.27 10.99
N LYS A 75 -29.49 6.03 12.24
CA LYS A 75 -28.58 5.46 13.23
C LYS A 75 -28.07 4.09 12.77
N ASP A 76 -28.95 3.25 12.22
CA ASP A 76 -28.55 1.94 11.70
C ASP A 76 -27.57 2.07 10.54
N VAL A 77 -27.80 3.02 9.64
CA VAL A 77 -26.91 3.28 8.51
C VAL A 77 -25.52 3.71 9.02
N VAL A 78 -25.50 4.62 9.99
CA VAL A 78 -24.25 5.12 10.58
C VAL A 78 -23.49 3.97 11.24
N HIS A 79 -24.18 3.11 11.97
CA HIS A 79 -23.57 1.93 12.58
C HIS A 79 -22.93 1.02 11.53
N ARG A 80 -23.63 0.80 10.41
CA ARG A 80 -23.09 -0.02 9.34
C ARG A 80 -21.89 0.62 8.68
N TRP A 81 -21.94 1.92 8.45
CA TRP A 81 -20.81 2.63 7.88
C TRP A 81 -19.60 2.53 8.77
N ASN A 82 -19.79 2.65 10.08
CA ASN A 82 -18.70 2.50 11.03
C ASN A 82 -18.08 1.11 10.95
N ALA A 83 -18.92 0.07 10.93
CA ALA A 83 -18.43 -1.31 10.84
C ALA A 83 -17.68 -1.55 9.53
N GLU A 84 -18.22 -1.08 8.40
CA GLU A 84 -17.58 -1.25 7.10
C GLU A 84 -16.28 -0.44 7.01
N SER A 85 -16.25 0.74 7.62
CA SER A 85 -15.04 1.57 7.69
C SER A 85 -13.93 0.83 8.43
N MET A 86 -14.25 0.17 9.53
CA MET A 86 -13.26 -0.61 10.27
C MET A 86 -12.76 -1.81 9.46
N LYS A 87 -13.64 -2.48 8.73
CA LYS A 87 -13.26 -3.58 7.86
C LYS A 87 -12.30 -3.10 6.77
N LEU A 88 -12.61 -1.96 6.16
CA LEU A 88 -11.74 -1.38 5.13
C LEU A 88 -10.38 -1.04 5.72
N HIS A 89 -10.37 -0.42 6.91
CA HIS A 89 -9.13 -0.07 7.58
C HIS A 89 -8.25 -1.30 7.80
N HIS A 90 -8.84 -2.39 8.31
CA HIS A 90 -8.09 -3.62 8.55
C HIS A 90 -7.64 -4.27 7.26
N ALA A 91 -8.46 -4.23 6.21
CA ALA A 91 -8.10 -4.81 4.92
C ALA A 91 -6.90 -4.07 4.31
N LEU A 92 -6.92 -2.74 4.34
CA LEU A 92 -5.83 -1.93 3.80
C LEU A 92 -4.55 -2.13 4.62
N HIS A 93 -4.68 -2.20 5.94
CA HIS A 93 -3.54 -2.50 6.80
C HIS A 93 -2.94 -3.86 6.45
N GLY A 94 -3.80 -4.86 6.24
CA GLY A 94 -3.35 -6.20 5.85
C GLY A 94 -2.61 -6.22 4.53
N ILE A 95 -3.11 -5.45 3.55
CA ILE A 95 -2.44 -5.33 2.25
C ILE A 95 -1.04 -4.72 2.43
N ALA A 96 -0.92 -3.63 3.19
CA ALA A 96 0.37 -3.00 3.43
C ALA A 96 1.33 -3.96 4.14
N GLU A 97 0.84 -4.70 5.13
CA GLU A 97 1.67 -5.68 5.85
C GLU A 97 2.12 -6.80 4.93
N THR A 98 1.25 -7.26 4.04
CA THR A 98 1.59 -8.31 3.07
C THR A 98 2.68 -7.81 2.12
N ILE A 99 2.58 -6.58 1.65
CA ILE A 99 3.60 -6.00 0.77
C ILE A 99 4.94 -5.92 1.50
N ARG A 100 4.95 -5.46 2.75
CA ARG A 100 6.17 -5.38 3.54
C ARG A 100 6.79 -6.75 3.77
N TYR A 101 5.96 -7.73 4.09
CA TYR A 101 6.43 -9.09 4.31
C TYR A 101 7.05 -9.66 3.04
N ASN A 102 6.37 -9.48 1.91
CA ASN A 102 6.87 -9.99 0.63
C ASN A 102 8.15 -9.27 0.22
N GLU A 103 8.22 -7.97 0.45
CA GLU A 103 9.43 -7.20 0.14
C GLU A 103 10.62 -7.71 0.94
N ALA A 104 10.42 -7.90 2.25
CA ALA A 104 11.51 -8.37 3.11
C ALA A 104 11.95 -9.78 2.71
N ALA A 105 11.00 -10.67 2.39
CA ALA A 105 11.31 -12.04 2.00
C ALA A 105 12.06 -12.08 0.66
N LEU A 106 11.63 -11.25 -0.29
CA LEU A 106 12.29 -11.19 -1.60
C LEU A 106 13.68 -10.59 -1.50
N ARG A 107 13.85 -9.58 -0.65
CA ARG A 107 15.15 -8.96 -0.42
C ARG A 107 16.12 -9.98 0.18
N GLU A 108 15.65 -10.73 1.16
CA GLU A 108 16.47 -11.77 1.80
C GLU A 108 16.85 -12.85 0.81
N ALA A 109 15.91 -13.28 -0.03
CA ALA A 109 16.16 -14.29 -1.05
C ALA A 109 17.19 -13.79 -2.06
N ALA A 110 17.11 -12.53 -2.46
CA ALA A 110 18.05 -11.91 -3.39
C ALA A 110 19.45 -11.86 -2.78
N ASP A 111 19.55 -11.47 -1.50
CA ASP A 111 20.81 -11.39 -0.80
C ASP A 111 21.45 -12.78 -0.67
N ASN A 112 20.65 -13.79 -0.34
CA ASN A 112 21.12 -15.16 -0.23
C ASN A 112 21.62 -15.70 -1.57
N HIS A 113 20.89 -15.39 -2.63
CA HIS A 113 21.26 -15.80 -3.99
C HIS A 113 22.60 -15.17 -4.38
N ALA A 114 22.76 -13.89 -4.14
CA ALA A 114 24.02 -13.18 -4.43
C ALA A 114 25.17 -13.77 -3.64
N HIS A 115 24.94 -14.12 -2.38
CA HIS A 115 25.96 -14.74 -1.54
C HIS A 115 26.39 -16.10 -2.08
N HIS A 116 25.44 -16.91 -2.50
CA HIS A 116 25.72 -18.23 -3.07
C HIS A 116 26.55 -18.11 -4.36
N ILE A 117 26.21 -17.16 -5.21
CA ILE A 117 26.95 -16.94 -6.43
C ILE A 117 28.39 -16.52 -6.11
N GLY A 118 28.57 -15.59 -5.15
CA GLY A 118 29.88 -15.15 -4.73
C GLY A 118 30.72 -16.29 -4.17
N THR A 119 30.14 -17.11 -3.33
CA THR A 119 30.83 -18.25 -2.73
C THR A 119 31.24 -19.28 -3.80
N ALA A 120 30.37 -19.57 -4.75
CA ALA A 120 30.67 -20.49 -5.84
C ALA A 120 31.81 -19.96 -6.69
N GLY A 121 31.82 -18.65 -6.96
CA GLY A 121 32.90 -18.01 -7.70
C GLY A 121 34.26 -18.10 -7.00
N GLU A 122 34.25 -17.95 -5.68
CA GLU A 122 35.47 -18.05 -4.88
C GLU A 122 36.05 -19.45 -4.90
N ASN A 123 35.26 -20.46 -5.03
CA ASN A 123 35.68 -21.84 -5.02
C ASN A 123 36.19 -22.34 -6.39
N LEU A 124 36.04 -21.53 -7.42
CA LEU A 124 36.55 -21.86 -8.73
C LEU A 124 38.01 -21.43 -8.89
#